data_dc285dde76f95e8cd9b87ed1350c0c28
#
_entry.id   dc285dde76f95e8cd9b87ed1350c0c28
#
_cell.length_a   1.000
_cell.length_b   1.000
_cell.length_c   1.000
_cell.angle_alpha   90.00
_cell.angle_beta   90.00
_cell.angle_gamma   90.00
#
_symmetry.space_group_name_H-M   'P 1'
#
loop_
_entity.id
_entity.type
_entity.pdbx_description
1 polymer ?
#
loop_
_entity_poly.entity_id
_entity_poly.type
_entity_poly.pdbx_seq_one_letter_code
_entity_poly.pdbx_strand_id
1 'polypeptide(L)'
;MSDIRITPLSDLRSIGKAQFESLYHISRLLNRLVYQDSLIEEALDLVVKVIHAERGLFVRYDAEGNAFSIIAARNVNRERLTDLSTFSSGILQQVIDKKAPCLYHDVQSDPNLSQFESVLIHQIKSVIGVPIFHQGEIWGVILADSREDRREFTDENLTFLDFFSNLVSLALDKIIRFEALEQENRILENRLQATQAVPDMIGESQPMRQMAAMIHRVARTDATVLILGESGTGKDLAAQAIHKLSARKNKPFLAQFCGSIPDTLLESELFGYKKGAFSGATSD
;
A
#
# COMPACT_ATOMS: atom_id res chain seq x y z
N MET A 1 -16.96 -16.77 -1.76
CA MET A 1 -16.19 -17.61 -2.69
C MET A 1 -16.21 -16.85 -3.99
N SER A 2 -15.11 -16.19 -4.34
CA SER A 2 -15.01 -15.40 -5.58
C SER A 2 -14.95 -16.37 -6.76
N ASP A 3 -15.90 -16.25 -7.68
CA ASP A 3 -15.87 -16.95 -8.96
C ASP A 3 -14.69 -16.40 -9.79
N ILE A 4 -13.51 -16.96 -9.55
CA ILE A 4 -12.38 -16.81 -10.48
C ILE A 4 -12.83 -17.63 -11.71
N ARG A 5 -13.19 -16.95 -12.80
CA ARG A 5 -13.37 -17.62 -14.09
C ARG A 5 -12.00 -18.16 -14.51
N ILE A 6 -11.80 -19.45 -14.28
CA ILE A 6 -10.62 -20.16 -14.76
C ILE A 6 -10.87 -20.43 -16.24
N THR A 7 -10.09 -19.81 -17.11
CA THR A 7 -10.06 -20.16 -18.54
C THR A 7 -9.80 -21.66 -18.67
N PRO A 8 -10.60 -22.42 -19.39
CA PRO A 8 -10.43 -23.87 -19.47
C PRO A 8 -9.05 -24.24 -20.01
N LEU A 9 -8.45 -25.29 -19.45
CA LEU A 9 -7.12 -25.80 -19.88
C LEU A 9 -7.05 -26.14 -21.40
N SER A 10 -8.21 -26.34 -22.06
CA SER A 10 -8.32 -26.53 -23.51
C SER A 10 -7.80 -25.30 -24.28
N ASP A 11 -8.02 -24.10 -23.77
CA ASP A 11 -7.68 -22.85 -24.45
C ASP A 11 -6.21 -22.50 -24.29
N LEU A 12 -5.53 -23.06 -23.28
CA LEU A 12 -4.08 -22.94 -23.09
C LEU A 12 -3.24 -23.59 -24.20
N ARG A 13 -3.81 -24.55 -24.92
CA ARG A 13 -3.11 -25.23 -26.04
C ARG A 13 -2.93 -24.32 -27.25
N SER A 14 -3.65 -23.21 -27.34
CA SER A 14 -3.53 -22.20 -28.39
C SER A 14 -2.41 -21.18 -28.14
N ILE A 15 -1.90 -21.08 -26.90
CA ILE A 15 -0.85 -20.11 -26.54
C ILE A 15 0.51 -20.59 -27.05
N GLY A 16 1.14 -19.81 -27.90
CA GLY A 16 2.48 -20.09 -28.41
C GLY A 16 3.55 -19.97 -27.33
N LYS A 17 4.72 -20.64 -27.55
CA LYS A 17 5.85 -20.61 -26.61
C LYS A 17 6.27 -19.21 -26.21
N ALA A 18 6.38 -18.27 -27.16
CA ALA A 18 6.76 -16.89 -26.93
C ALA A 18 5.76 -16.13 -26.04
N GLN A 19 4.46 -16.38 -26.24
CA GLN A 19 3.39 -15.81 -25.42
C GLN A 19 3.45 -16.36 -24.00
N PHE A 20 3.71 -17.66 -23.82
CA PHE A 20 3.86 -18.27 -22.50
C PHE A 20 5.07 -17.72 -21.74
N GLU A 21 6.23 -17.58 -22.40
CA GLU A 21 7.43 -16.96 -21.80
C GLU A 21 7.13 -15.51 -21.35
N SER A 22 6.34 -14.78 -22.14
CA SER A 22 5.92 -13.42 -21.82
C SER A 22 4.97 -13.37 -20.63
N LEU A 23 4.00 -14.27 -20.55
CA LEU A 23 3.10 -14.39 -19.38
C LEU A 23 3.87 -14.71 -18.10
N TYR A 24 4.87 -15.59 -18.18
CA TYR A 24 5.75 -15.89 -17.05
C TYR A 24 6.52 -14.65 -16.59
N HIS A 25 7.07 -13.89 -17.54
CA HIS A 25 7.79 -12.65 -17.24
C HIS A 25 6.87 -11.60 -16.62
N ILE A 26 5.68 -11.40 -17.18
CA ILE A 26 4.64 -10.51 -16.66
C ILE A 26 4.23 -10.91 -15.24
N SER A 27 4.01 -12.19 -14.99
CA SER A 27 3.69 -12.69 -13.65
C SER A 27 4.76 -12.34 -12.62
N ARG A 28 6.04 -12.41 -12.99
CA ARG A 28 7.15 -11.98 -12.12
C ARG A 28 7.16 -10.47 -11.88
N LEU A 29 6.87 -9.66 -12.89
CA LEU A 29 6.75 -8.21 -12.76
C LEU A 29 5.60 -7.86 -11.82
N LEU A 30 4.41 -8.38 -12.08
CA LEU A 30 3.21 -8.12 -11.27
C LEU A 30 3.36 -8.56 -9.82
N ASN A 31 4.12 -9.61 -9.53
CA ASN A 31 4.41 -10.01 -8.16
C ASN A 31 5.29 -9.01 -7.38
N ARG A 32 5.99 -8.10 -8.06
CA ARG A 32 6.78 -7.03 -7.45
C ARG A 32 6.00 -5.72 -7.27
N LEU A 33 4.77 -5.66 -7.78
CA LEU A 33 3.92 -4.45 -7.84
C LEU A 33 3.51 -3.84 -6.49
N VAL A 34 4.07 -4.26 -5.36
CA VAL A 34 3.65 -3.71 -4.07
C VAL A 34 3.92 -2.19 -3.95
N TYR A 35 4.79 -1.59 -4.80
CA TYR A 35 5.19 -0.16 -4.65
C TYR A 35 5.63 0.60 -5.91
N GLN A 36 5.41 0.11 -7.15
CA GLN A 36 5.95 0.79 -8.34
C GLN A 36 4.97 0.86 -9.52
N ASP A 37 4.36 2.04 -9.74
CA ASP A 37 3.50 2.33 -10.89
C ASP A 37 4.17 2.03 -12.24
N SER A 38 5.50 2.19 -12.33
CA SER A 38 6.29 1.89 -13.53
C SER A 38 6.20 0.43 -14.00
N LEU A 39 5.89 -0.52 -13.10
CA LEU A 39 5.78 -1.94 -13.48
C LEU A 39 4.52 -2.26 -14.26
N ILE A 40 3.43 -1.49 -14.05
CA ILE A 40 2.21 -1.62 -14.87
C ILE A 40 2.49 -1.18 -16.29
N GLU A 41 3.22 -0.07 -16.45
CA GLU A 41 3.60 0.42 -17.78
C GLU A 41 4.52 -0.59 -18.51
N GLU A 42 5.50 -1.16 -17.81
CA GLU A 42 6.38 -2.19 -18.36
C GLU A 42 5.61 -3.45 -18.77
N ALA A 43 4.65 -3.88 -17.95
CA ALA A 43 3.78 -5.01 -18.26
C ALA A 43 2.91 -4.71 -19.50
N LEU A 44 2.38 -3.49 -19.61
CA LEU A 44 1.59 -3.07 -20.77
C LEU A 44 2.45 -2.96 -22.03
N ASP A 45 3.68 -2.45 -21.95
CA ASP A 45 4.65 -2.45 -23.07
C ASP A 45 4.91 -3.88 -23.60
N LEU A 46 4.99 -4.84 -22.67
CA LEU A 46 5.21 -6.23 -23.05
C LEU A 46 3.98 -6.81 -23.76
N VAL A 47 2.78 -6.52 -23.26
CA VAL A 47 1.51 -6.91 -23.89
C VAL A 47 1.43 -6.35 -25.29
N VAL A 48 1.58 -5.03 -25.47
CA VAL A 48 1.52 -4.35 -26.78
C VAL A 48 2.49 -5.02 -27.77
N LYS A 49 3.72 -5.34 -27.32
CA LYS A 49 4.72 -6.02 -28.14
C LYS A 49 4.29 -7.44 -28.52
N VAL A 50 3.75 -8.24 -27.59
CA VAL A 50 3.45 -9.66 -27.80
C VAL A 50 2.26 -9.86 -28.73
N ILE A 51 1.21 -9.05 -28.59
CA ILE A 51 0.03 -9.12 -29.45
C ILE A 51 0.19 -8.25 -30.72
N HIS A 52 1.34 -7.61 -30.89
CA HIS A 52 1.63 -6.71 -32.00
C HIS A 52 0.63 -5.56 -32.14
N ALA A 53 0.10 -5.05 -31.04
CA ALA A 53 -0.78 -3.88 -31.01
C ALA A 53 0.01 -2.60 -31.29
N GLU A 54 -0.65 -1.58 -31.84
CA GLU A 54 -0.06 -0.26 -31.96
C GLU A 54 -0.15 0.51 -30.64
N ARG A 55 -1.24 0.31 -29.91
CA ARG A 55 -1.49 0.96 -28.63
C ARG A 55 -2.10 0.01 -27.63
N GLY A 56 -1.81 0.25 -26.36
CA GLY A 56 -2.41 -0.42 -25.21
C GLY A 56 -2.88 0.60 -24.19
N LEU A 57 -4.01 0.35 -23.59
CA LEU A 57 -4.64 1.17 -22.58
C LEU A 57 -5.07 0.31 -21.41
N PHE A 58 -4.78 0.77 -20.20
CA PHE A 58 -5.28 0.22 -18.95
C PHE A 58 -6.02 1.32 -18.19
N VAL A 59 -7.30 1.14 -17.99
CA VAL A 59 -8.17 2.09 -17.30
C VAL A 59 -8.83 1.47 -16.08
N ARG A 60 -9.00 2.28 -15.05
CA ARG A 60 -9.90 2.00 -13.94
C ARG A 60 -11.31 2.46 -14.33
N TYR A 61 -12.29 1.68 -13.96
CA TYR A 61 -13.71 2.02 -14.11
C TYR A 61 -14.30 2.40 -12.75
N ASP A 62 -14.93 3.54 -12.68
CA ASP A 62 -15.75 3.97 -11.56
C ASP A 62 -17.22 3.73 -11.90
N ALA A 63 -17.82 2.73 -11.26
CA ALA A 63 -19.21 2.34 -11.53
C ALA A 63 -20.22 3.38 -11.01
N GLU A 64 -19.90 4.13 -9.95
CA GLU A 64 -20.79 5.15 -9.39
C GLU A 64 -20.86 6.38 -10.31
N GLY A 65 -19.71 6.83 -10.79
CA GLY A 65 -19.59 7.98 -11.69
C GLY A 65 -19.72 7.62 -13.18
N ASN A 66 -19.79 6.33 -13.54
CA ASN A 66 -19.70 5.82 -14.92
C ASN A 66 -18.55 6.47 -15.69
N ALA A 67 -17.37 6.50 -15.08
CA ALA A 67 -16.20 7.20 -15.56
C ALA A 67 -14.97 6.31 -15.66
N PHE A 68 -14.07 6.66 -16.58
CA PHE A 68 -12.79 5.98 -16.76
C PHE A 68 -11.62 6.88 -16.33
N SER A 69 -10.65 6.32 -15.65
CA SER A 69 -9.37 6.96 -15.37
C SER A 69 -8.21 6.14 -15.88
N ILE A 70 -7.24 6.80 -16.54
CA ILE A 70 -6.06 6.12 -17.09
C ILE A 70 -5.17 5.68 -15.94
N ILE A 71 -4.82 4.40 -15.90
CA ILE A 71 -3.75 3.87 -15.07
C ILE A 71 -2.45 3.85 -15.87
N ALA A 72 -2.49 3.29 -17.09
CA ALA A 72 -1.38 3.29 -18.02
C ALA A 72 -1.89 3.32 -19.46
N ALA A 73 -1.19 4.04 -20.34
CA ALA A 73 -1.45 4.02 -21.77
C ALA A 73 -0.12 4.13 -22.53
N ARG A 74 0.09 3.21 -23.48
CA ARG A 74 1.37 3.04 -24.19
C ARG A 74 1.13 2.81 -25.67
N ASN A 75 2.06 3.31 -26.49
CA ASN A 75 2.13 2.94 -27.91
C ASN A 75 3.27 1.96 -28.18
N VAL A 76 3.39 1.49 -29.41
CA VAL A 76 4.43 0.56 -29.87
C VAL A 76 5.86 1.10 -29.63
N ASN A 77 6.04 2.43 -29.62
CA ASN A 77 7.29 3.11 -29.33
C ASN A 77 7.57 3.30 -27.83
N ARG A 78 6.70 2.76 -26.94
CA ARG A 78 6.76 2.90 -25.48
C ARG A 78 6.59 4.35 -25.00
N GLU A 79 5.92 5.18 -25.78
CA GLU A 79 5.55 6.52 -25.36
C GLU A 79 4.30 6.48 -24.49
N ARG A 80 4.27 7.30 -23.44
CA ARG A 80 3.11 7.45 -22.57
C ARG A 80 2.04 8.29 -23.28
N LEU A 81 0.82 7.77 -23.32
CA LEU A 81 -0.35 8.49 -23.81
C LEU A 81 -1.14 8.99 -22.60
N THR A 82 -1.58 10.25 -22.64
CA THR A 82 -2.27 10.89 -21.51
C THR A 82 -3.72 11.24 -21.81
N ASP A 83 -4.14 11.10 -23.08
CA ASP A 83 -5.45 11.51 -23.53
C ASP A 83 -6.34 10.31 -23.87
N LEU A 84 -7.41 10.11 -23.08
CA LEU A 84 -8.43 9.09 -23.31
C LEU A 84 -9.22 9.30 -24.59
N SER A 85 -9.33 10.57 -25.07
CA SER A 85 -10.09 10.87 -26.29
C SER A 85 -9.52 10.18 -27.52
N THR A 86 -8.25 9.75 -27.46
CA THR A 86 -7.61 8.98 -28.54
C THR A 86 -8.07 7.52 -28.61
N PHE A 87 -8.74 7.01 -27.57
CA PHE A 87 -9.31 5.67 -27.51
C PHE A 87 -10.83 5.72 -27.59
N SER A 88 -11.46 4.62 -28.01
CA SER A 88 -12.90 4.57 -28.12
C SER A 88 -13.57 4.30 -26.77
N SER A 89 -14.19 5.33 -26.17
CA SER A 89 -15.01 5.19 -24.96
C SER A 89 -16.21 4.25 -25.17
N GLY A 90 -16.76 4.23 -26.39
CA GLY A 90 -17.83 3.31 -26.73
C GLY A 90 -17.40 1.85 -26.69
N ILE A 91 -16.18 1.53 -27.12
CA ILE A 91 -15.64 0.16 -27.05
C ILE A 91 -15.35 -0.22 -25.58
N LEU A 92 -14.81 0.70 -24.77
CA LEU A 92 -14.65 0.47 -23.33
C LEU A 92 -15.98 0.12 -22.68
N GLN A 93 -17.04 0.86 -22.99
CA GLN A 93 -18.40 0.59 -22.47
C GLN A 93 -18.92 -0.77 -22.91
N GLN A 94 -18.69 -1.18 -24.16
CA GLN A 94 -19.06 -2.49 -24.67
C GLN A 94 -18.41 -3.65 -23.88
N VAL A 95 -17.14 -3.52 -23.49
CA VAL A 95 -16.45 -4.53 -22.67
C VAL A 95 -17.09 -4.62 -21.29
N ILE A 96 -17.49 -3.48 -20.71
CA ILE A 96 -18.17 -3.42 -19.41
C ILE A 96 -19.54 -4.07 -19.47
N ASP A 97 -20.34 -3.72 -20.49
CA ASP A 97 -21.71 -4.22 -20.63
C ASP A 97 -21.73 -5.74 -20.85
N LYS A 98 -20.79 -6.26 -21.63
CA LYS A 98 -20.66 -7.70 -21.88
C LYS A 98 -20.02 -8.47 -20.72
N LYS A 99 -19.28 -7.81 -19.87
CA LYS A 99 -18.49 -8.42 -18.77
C LYS A 99 -17.63 -9.60 -19.24
N ALA A 100 -17.12 -9.53 -20.47
CA ALA A 100 -16.38 -10.61 -21.12
C ALA A 100 -15.32 -10.06 -22.08
N PRO A 101 -14.27 -10.85 -22.39
CA PRO A 101 -13.31 -10.54 -23.44
C PRO A 101 -14.02 -10.26 -24.77
N CYS A 102 -13.59 -9.23 -25.49
CA CYS A 102 -14.15 -8.79 -26.75
C CYS A 102 -13.04 -8.66 -27.80
N LEU A 103 -13.30 -9.18 -28.99
CA LEU A 103 -12.46 -9.03 -30.18
C LEU A 103 -13.31 -8.47 -31.32
N TYR A 104 -12.84 -7.41 -31.94
CA TYR A 104 -13.47 -6.77 -33.09
C TYR A 104 -12.45 -6.64 -34.21
N HIS A 105 -12.70 -7.36 -35.35
CA HIS A 105 -11.76 -7.44 -36.47
C HIS A 105 -11.84 -6.21 -37.38
N ASP A 106 -13.05 -5.75 -37.69
CA ASP A 106 -13.26 -4.58 -38.53
C ASP A 106 -14.29 -3.66 -37.87
N VAL A 107 -13.76 -2.79 -36.99
CA VAL A 107 -14.58 -1.88 -36.18
C VAL A 107 -15.30 -0.85 -37.06
N GLN A 108 -14.72 -0.50 -38.21
CA GLN A 108 -15.30 0.51 -39.12
C GLN A 108 -16.51 -0.02 -39.90
N SER A 109 -16.57 -1.32 -40.16
CA SER A 109 -17.68 -1.98 -40.85
C SER A 109 -18.75 -2.47 -39.88
N ASP A 110 -18.53 -2.49 -38.56
CA ASP A 110 -19.52 -2.89 -37.57
C ASP A 110 -20.55 -1.76 -37.35
N PRO A 111 -21.85 -1.97 -37.63
CA PRO A 111 -22.89 -0.95 -37.49
C PRO A 111 -23.02 -0.39 -36.04
N ASN A 112 -22.67 -1.19 -35.04
CA ASN A 112 -22.76 -0.81 -33.64
C ASN A 112 -21.53 0.00 -33.14
N LEU A 113 -20.37 -0.18 -33.80
CA LEU A 113 -19.11 0.42 -33.39
C LEU A 113 -18.72 1.58 -34.32
N SER A 114 -19.04 1.53 -35.59
CA SER A 114 -18.74 2.58 -36.57
C SER A 114 -19.42 3.92 -36.26
N GLN A 115 -20.49 3.93 -35.44
CA GLN A 115 -21.16 5.16 -35.01
C GLN A 115 -20.36 5.95 -33.95
N PHE A 116 -19.36 5.33 -33.31
CA PHE A 116 -18.53 6.04 -32.34
C PHE A 116 -17.55 6.96 -33.05
N GLU A 117 -17.67 8.26 -32.79
CA GLU A 117 -16.86 9.32 -33.39
C GLU A 117 -15.34 9.03 -33.24
N SER A 118 -14.92 8.50 -32.09
CA SER A 118 -13.53 8.12 -31.81
C SER A 118 -12.99 7.01 -32.72
N VAL A 119 -13.85 6.07 -33.20
CA VAL A 119 -13.45 5.04 -34.14
C VAL A 119 -13.13 5.63 -35.51
N LEU A 120 -13.95 6.58 -35.97
CA LEU A 120 -13.78 7.26 -37.24
C LEU A 120 -12.58 8.20 -37.23
N ILE A 121 -12.48 9.05 -36.22
CA ILE A 121 -11.40 10.04 -36.10
C ILE A 121 -10.02 9.37 -36.02
N HIS A 122 -9.91 8.30 -35.25
CA HIS A 122 -8.63 7.63 -35.03
C HIS A 122 -8.35 6.47 -35.97
N GLN A 123 -9.22 6.21 -36.95
CA GLN A 123 -9.07 5.16 -37.95
C GLN A 123 -8.77 3.77 -37.36
N ILE A 124 -9.40 3.47 -36.21
CA ILE A 124 -9.21 2.18 -35.53
C ILE A 124 -9.84 1.08 -36.40
N LYS A 125 -9.08 0.04 -36.69
CA LYS A 125 -9.52 -1.08 -37.50
C LYS A 125 -9.82 -2.31 -36.69
N SER A 126 -8.94 -2.71 -35.84
CA SER A 126 -9.09 -3.88 -34.98
C SER A 126 -8.88 -3.51 -33.52
N VAL A 127 -9.71 -4.06 -32.64
CA VAL A 127 -9.64 -3.81 -31.19
C VAL A 127 -9.85 -5.10 -30.43
N ILE A 128 -9.10 -5.23 -29.38
CA ILE A 128 -9.23 -6.29 -28.39
C ILE A 128 -9.36 -5.67 -27.02
N GLY A 129 -10.33 -6.11 -26.22
CA GLY A 129 -10.59 -5.58 -24.88
C GLY A 129 -10.96 -6.68 -23.90
N VAL A 130 -10.44 -6.57 -22.68
CA VAL A 130 -10.70 -7.52 -21.61
C VAL A 130 -11.03 -6.80 -20.31
N PRO A 131 -12.03 -7.27 -19.54
CA PRO A 131 -12.35 -6.72 -18.24
C PRO A 131 -11.35 -7.20 -17.20
N ILE A 132 -11.10 -6.37 -16.20
CA ILE A 132 -10.36 -6.71 -14.97
C ILE A 132 -11.36 -6.77 -13.84
N PHE A 133 -11.40 -7.88 -13.13
CA PHE A 133 -12.32 -8.10 -12.03
C PHE A 133 -11.64 -7.92 -10.68
N HIS A 134 -12.39 -7.35 -9.74
CA HIS A 134 -12.06 -7.35 -8.33
C HIS A 134 -13.31 -7.75 -7.53
N GLN A 135 -13.24 -8.83 -6.76
CA GLN A 135 -14.36 -9.37 -5.98
C GLN A 135 -15.64 -9.63 -6.78
N GLY A 136 -15.50 -10.01 -8.07
CA GLY A 136 -16.64 -10.31 -8.97
C GLY A 136 -17.22 -9.10 -9.70
N GLU A 137 -16.81 -7.89 -9.38
CA GLU A 137 -17.20 -6.67 -10.09
C GLU A 137 -16.09 -6.20 -11.04
N ILE A 138 -16.46 -5.46 -12.08
CA ILE A 138 -15.48 -4.87 -12.99
C ILE A 138 -14.77 -3.72 -12.30
N TRP A 139 -13.46 -3.86 -12.11
CA TRP A 139 -12.60 -2.83 -11.58
C TRP A 139 -11.99 -1.94 -12.67
N GLY A 140 -11.79 -2.50 -13.86
CA GLY A 140 -11.19 -1.79 -14.98
C GLY A 140 -11.23 -2.57 -16.28
N VAL A 141 -10.60 -2.01 -17.31
CA VAL A 141 -10.52 -2.60 -18.65
C VAL A 141 -9.10 -2.44 -19.19
N ILE A 142 -8.58 -3.48 -19.82
CA ILE A 142 -7.42 -3.41 -20.70
C ILE A 142 -7.91 -3.45 -22.13
N LEU A 143 -7.47 -2.49 -22.94
CA LEU A 143 -7.79 -2.39 -24.34
C LEU A 143 -6.51 -2.26 -25.16
N ALA A 144 -6.46 -2.92 -26.30
CA ALA A 144 -5.43 -2.71 -27.30
C ALA A 144 -6.05 -2.54 -28.67
N ASP A 145 -5.48 -1.66 -29.47
CA ASP A 145 -5.97 -1.37 -30.82
C ASP A 145 -4.86 -1.37 -31.88
N SER A 146 -5.29 -1.53 -33.13
CA SER A 146 -4.47 -1.40 -34.32
C SER A 146 -5.22 -0.60 -35.38
N ARG A 147 -4.47 0.22 -36.13
CA ARG A 147 -4.94 1.08 -37.22
C ARG A 147 -4.48 0.58 -38.59
N GLU A 148 -3.50 -0.32 -38.61
CA GLU A 148 -2.94 -0.86 -39.85
C GLU A 148 -3.82 -2.00 -40.42
N ASP A 149 -4.03 -2.01 -41.72
CA ASP A 149 -4.83 -3.01 -42.45
C ASP A 149 -4.30 -4.44 -42.36
N ARG A 150 -3.04 -4.63 -41.98
CA ARG A 150 -2.36 -5.93 -41.99
C ARG A 150 -2.24 -6.60 -40.62
N ARG A 151 -2.78 -5.99 -39.57
CA ARG A 151 -2.63 -6.49 -38.21
C ARG A 151 -4.01 -6.64 -37.55
N GLU A 152 -4.67 -7.72 -37.92
CA GLU A 152 -5.87 -8.17 -37.22
C GLU A 152 -5.46 -8.97 -35.99
N PHE A 153 -6.14 -8.73 -34.88
CA PHE A 153 -5.99 -9.56 -33.69
C PHE A 153 -6.63 -10.92 -33.92
N THR A 154 -6.06 -11.96 -33.33
CA THR A 154 -6.54 -13.33 -33.39
C THR A 154 -7.17 -13.77 -32.07
N ASP A 155 -7.90 -14.89 -32.06
CA ASP A 155 -8.41 -15.51 -30.84
C ASP A 155 -7.27 -15.88 -29.87
N GLU A 156 -6.06 -16.18 -30.37
CA GLU A 156 -4.89 -16.40 -29.54
C GLU A 156 -4.46 -15.12 -28.82
N ASN A 157 -4.55 -13.95 -29.48
CA ASN A 157 -4.29 -12.66 -28.85
C ASN A 157 -5.33 -12.36 -27.77
N LEU A 158 -6.61 -12.68 -28.01
CA LEU A 158 -7.68 -12.55 -27.04
C LEU A 158 -7.42 -13.41 -25.80
N THR A 159 -7.11 -14.68 -26.02
CA THR A 159 -6.78 -15.62 -24.93
C THR A 159 -5.56 -15.14 -24.13
N PHE A 160 -4.52 -14.66 -24.80
CA PHE A 160 -3.33 -14.11 -24.14
C PHE A 160 -3.69 -12.89 -23.28
N LEU A 161 -4.46 -11.94 -23.81
CA LEU A 161 -4.85 -10.73 -23.10
C LEU A 161 -5.80 -11.03 -21.92
N ASP A 162 -6.69 -12.01 -22.06
CA ASP A 162 -7.56 -12.49 -20.98
C ASP A 162 -6.73 -13.11 -19.83
N PHE A 163 -5.74 -13.93 -20.17
CA PHE A 163 -4.77 -14.40 -19.17
C PHE A 163 -4.04 -13.28 -18.46
N PHE A 164 -3.59 -12.29 -19.21
CA PHE A 164 -2.93 -11.13 -18.64
C PHE A 164 -3.86 -10.38 -17.69
N SER A 165 -5.13 -10.17 -18.05
CA SER A 165 -6.11 -9.49 -17.19
C SER A 165 -6.36 -10.26 -15.88
N ASN A 166 -6.37 -11.59 -15.92
CA ASN A 166 -6.48 -12.44 -14.73
C ASN A 166 -5.26 -12.31 -13.81
N LEU A 167 -4.03 -12.24 -14.37
CA LEU A 167 -2.82 -11.99 -13.58
C LEU A 167 -2.85 -10.60 -12.93
N VAL A 168 -3.34 -9.58 -13.66
CA VAL A 168 -3.52 -8.23 -13.13
C VAL A 168 -4.55 -8.22 -12.00
N SER A 169 -5.68 -8.92 -12.16
CA SER A 169 -6.71 -9.05 -11.13
C SER A 169 -6.15 -9.65 -9.83
N LEU A 170 -5.34 -10.70 -9.92
CA LEU A 170 -4.67 -11.32 -8.77
C LEU A 170 -3.67 -10.36 -8.09
N ALA A 171 -2.90 -9.61 -8.88
CA ALA A 171 -1.96 -8.63 -8.35
C ALA A 171 -2.70 -7.48 -7.66
N LEU A 172 -3.81 -7.03 -8.23
CA LEU A 172 -4.67 -5.99 -7.69
C LEU A 172 -5.26 -6.39 -6.34
N ASP A 173 -5.80 -7.60 -6.23
CA ASP A 173 -6.33 -8.15 -4.98
C ASP A 173 -5.27 -8.13 -3.87
N LYS A 174 -4.04 -8.49 -4.22
CA LYS A 174 -2.91 -8.45 -3.28
C LYS A 174 -2.59 -7.04 -2.82
N ILE A 175 -2.55 -6.06 -3.74
CA ILE A 175 -2.24 -4.66 -3.43
C ILE A 175 -3.32 -4.07 -2.51
N ILE A 176 -4.60 -4.22 -2.86
CA ILE A 176 -5.71 -3.68 -2.07
C ILE A 176 -5.74 -4.28 -0.66
N ARG A 177 -5.50 -5.59 -0.53
CA ARG A 177 -5.41 -6.25 0.79
C ARG A 177 -4.22 -5.76 1.60
N PHE A 178 -3.09 -5.54 0.95
CA PHE A 178 -1.89 -5.05 1.62
C PHE A 178 -2.09 -3.63 2.15
N GLU A 179 -2.65 -2.73 1.34
CA GLU A 179 -2.98 -1.35 1.76
C GLU A 179 -3.97 -1.33 2.92
N ALA A 180 -5.02 -2.17 2.88
CA ALA A 180 -5.98 -2.29 3.97
C ALA A 180 -5.32 -2.76 5.28
N LEU A 181 -4.43 -3.76 5.20
CA LEU A 181 -3.67 -4.26 6.36
C LEU A 181 -2.69 -3.21 6.92
N GLU A 182 -2.01 -2.45 6.07
CA GLU A 182 -1.15 -1.36 6.52
C GLU A 182 -1.95 -0.27 7.24
N GLN A 183 -3.13 0.07 6.72
CA GLN A 183 -3.99 1.07 7.35
C GLN A 183 -4.52 0.57 8.69
N GLU A 184 -4.93 -0.68 8.79
CA GLU A 184 -5.36 -1.30 10.05
C GLU A 184 -4.21 -1.31 11.08
N ASN A 185 -3.01 -1.70 10.65
CA ASN A 185 -1.81 -1.67 11.51
C ASN A 185 -1.53 -0.26 12.05
N ARG A 186 -1.59 0.77 11.21
CA ARG A 186 -1.43 2.17 11.65
C ARG A 186 -2.49 2.57 12.67
N ILE A 187 -3.75 2.16 12.48
CA ILE A 187 -4.82 2.44 13.43
C ILE A 187 -4.56 1.73 14.76
N LEU A 188 -4.15 0.46 14.73
CA LEU A 188 -3.84 -0.32 15.92
C LEU A 188 -2.63 0.24 16.67
N GLU A 189 -1.57 0.62 15.96
CA GLU A 189 -0.40 1.29 16.54
C GLU A 189 -0.77 2.61 17.20
N ASN A 190 -1.60 3.45 16.55
CA ASN A 190 -2.09 4.70 17.13
C ASN A 190 -2.94 4.46 18.39
N ARG A 191 -3.79 3.43 18.40
CA ARG A 191 -4.57 3.05 19.60
C ARG A 191 -3.68 2.56 20.74
N LEU A 192 -2.66 1.74 20.43
CA LEU A 192 -1.67 1.31 21.43
C LEU A 192 -0.90 2.50 22.00
N GLN A 193 -0.56 3.48 21.17
CA GLN A 193 0.12 4.70 21.61
C GLN A 193 -0.78 5.61 22.47
N ALA A 194 -2.06 5.73 22.14
CA ALA A 194 -3.02 6.51 22.93
C ALA A 194 -3.27 5.92 24.34
N THR A 195 -3.15 4.60 24.50
CA THR A 195 -3.21 3.93 25.81
C THR A 195 -1.91 4.11 26.62
N GLN A 196 -0.85 4.67 26.06
CA GLN A 196 0.43 4.92 26.71
C GLN A 196 0.58 6.37 27.21
N ALA A 197 -0.53 7.05 27.49
CA ALA A 197 -0.47 8.35 28.15
C ALA A 197 0.30 8.22 29.47
N VAL A 198 1.34 9.03 29.63
CA VAL A 198 2.14 9.07 30.86
C VAL A 198 1.52 10.12 31.78
N PRO A 199 1.23 9.80 33.05
CA PRO A 199 0.66 10.75 33.99
C PRO A 199 1.50 12.04 34.08
N ASP A 200 0.83 13.19 34.02
CA ASP A 200 1.39 14.54 34.16
C ASP A 200 2.40 14.95 33.08
N MET A 201 2.59 14.15 32.03
CA MET A 201 3.44 14.51 30.89
C MET A 201 2.58 14.85 29.69
N ILE A 202 2.85 16.03 29.10
CA ILE A 202 2.12 16.54 27.93
C ILE A 202 3.08 16.59 26.74
N GLY A 203 2.68 16.03 25.61
CA GLY A 203 3.42 16.10 24.36
C GLY A 203 3.13 14.91 23.45
N GLU A 204 3.01 15.20 22.15
CA GLU A 204 2.70 14.22 21.12
C GLU A 204 3.81 14.06 20.06
N SER A 205 4.94 14.72 20.27
CA SER A 205 6.08 14.58 19.36
C SER A 205 6.62 13.15 19.37
N GLN A 206 7.25 12.75 18.28
CA GLN A 206 7.84 11.40 18.18
C GLN A 206 8.83 11.08 19.32
N PRO A 207 9.74 12.00 19.75
CA PRO A 207 10.59 11.77 20.92
C PRO A 207 9.80 11.58 22.21
N MET A 208 8.70 12.34 22.42
CA MET A 208 7.85 12.20 23.61
C MET A 208 7.16 10.84 23.65
N ARG A 209 6.66 10.35 22.52
CA ARG A 209 6.05 9.02 22.42
C ARG A 209 7.07 7.90 22.71
N GLN A 210 8.30 8.03 22.20
CA GLN A 210 9.37 7.08 22.47
C GLN A 210 9.73 7.06 23.95
N MET A 211 9.81 8.23 24.60
CA MET A 211 10.05 8.36 26.03
C MET A 211 8.91 7.74 26.84
N ALA A 212 7.65 8.01 26.49
CA ALA A 212 6.48 7.43 27.12
C ALA A 212 6.50 5.88 27.06
N ALA A 213 6.81 5.33 25.89
CA ALA A 213 6.94 3.88 25.74
C ALA A 213 8.06 3.29 26.60
N MET A 214 9.18 4.02 26.76
CA MET A 214 10.28 3.60 27.64
C MET A 214 9.87 3.66 29.12
N ILE A 215 9.18 4.73 29.56
CA ILE A 215 8.64 4.86 30.91
C ILE A 215 7.72 3.68 31.26
N HIS A 216 6.78 3.35 30.39
CA HIS A 216 5.89 2.20 30.59
C HIS A 216 6.64 0.86 30.69
N ARG A 217 7.73 0.71 29.93
CA ARG A 217 8.56 -0.50 29.96
C ARG A 217 9.34 -0.64 31.26
N VAL A 218 10.07 0.42 31.66
CA VAL A 218 10.90 0.37 32.87
C VAL A 218 10.07 0.37 34.15
N ALA A 219 8.91 1.01 34.18
CA ALA A 219 8.00 1.01 35.34
C ALA A 219 7.55 -0.39 35.77
N ARG A 220 7.61 -1.39 34.89
CA ARG A 220 7.26 -2.78 35.19
C ARG A 220 8.41 -3.59 35.77
N THR A 221 9.59 -3.01 35.92
CA THR A 221 10.80 -3.68 36.39
C THR A 221 11.30 -3.03 37.67
N ASP A 222 12.16 -3.72 38.42
CA ASP A 222 12.86 -3.21 39.57
C ASP A 222 14.28 -2.66 39.25
N ALA A 223 14.55 -2.43 37.95
CA ALA A 223 15.83 -1.92 37.51
C ALA A 223 16.09 -0.48 37.94
N THR A 224 17.36 -0.16 38.28
CA THR A 224 17.80 1.22 38.51
C THR A 224 17.73 1.99 37.20
N VAL A 225 17.12 3.17 37.22
CA VAL A 225 16.92 4.03 36.04
C VAL A 225 17.75 5.30 36.18
N LEU A 226 18.58 5.57 35.17
CA LEU A 226 19.29 6.84 35.03
C LEU A 226 18.59 7.71 33.99
N ILE A 227 18.13 8.92 34.39
CA ILE A 227 17.48 9.90 33.52
C ILE A 227 18.46 11.05 33.24
N LEU A 228 18.81 11.21 31.96
CA LEU A 228 19.75 12.27 31.52
C LEU A 228 18.99 13.34 30.72
N GLY A 229 19.43 14.60 30.86
CA GLY A 229 18.87 15.74 30.15
C GLY A 229 19.29 17.07 30.75
N GLU A 230 19.09 18.15 30.02
CA GLU A 230 19.37 19.52 30.47
C GLU A 230 18.44 19.93 31.62
N SER A 231 18.81 21.02 32.33
CA SER A 231 17.94 21.58 33.36
C SER A 231 16.60 22.04 32.76
N GLY A 232 15.51 21.77 33.46
CA GLY A 232 14.17 22.16 32.99
C GLY A 232 13.49 21.20 31.96
N THR A 233 14.15 20.10 31.55
CA THR A 233 13.57 19.17 30.55
C THR A 233 12.51 18.22 31.12
N GLY A 234 12.15 18.31 32.40
CA GLY A 234 11.09 17.47 33.01
C GLY A 234 11.58 16.11 33.52
N LYS A 235 12.88 15.95 33.89
CA LYS A 235 13.41 14.70 34.45
C LYS A 235 12.65 14.24 35.69
N ASP A 236 12.24 15.16 36.55
CA ASP A 236 11.48 14.86 37.78
C ASP A 236 10.10 14.34 37.45
N LEU A 237 9.43 14.89 36.42
CA LEU A 237 8.14 14.39 35.93
C LEU A 237 8.28 12.96 35.39
N ALA A 238 9.36 12.69 34.67
CA ALA A 238 9.62 11.33 34.15
C ALA A 238 9.85 10.33 35.31
N ALA A 239 10.61 10.71 36.34
CA ALA A 239 10.83 9.86 37.52
C ALA A 239 9.51 9.61 38.30
N GLN A 240 8.70 10.66 38.53
CA GLN A 240 7.39 10.53 39.15
C GLN A 240 6.44 9.64 38.33
N ALA A 241 6.46 9.76 37.00
CA ALA A 241 5.67 8.96 36.10
C ALA A 241 6.04 7.46 36.18
N ILE A 242 7.36 7.16 36.20
CA ILE A 242 7.84 5.79 36.42
C ILE A 242 7.31 5.23 37.74
N HIS A 243 7.40 6.00 38.83
CA HIS A 243 6.85 5.58 40.11
C HIS A 243 5.37 5.34 40.09
N LYS A 244 4.56 6.28 39.55
CA LYS A 244 3.09 6.17 39.44
C LYS A 244 2.63 4.96 38.62
N LEU A 245 3.41 4.55 37.64
CA LEU A 245 3.13 3.40 36.78
C LEU A 245 3.72 2.07 37.27
N SER A 246 4.56 2.12 38.31
CA SER A 246 5.25 0.94 38.86
C SER A 246 4.37 0.14 39.85
N ALA A 247 4.82 -1.04 40.20
CA ALA A 247 4.24 -1.84 41.29
C ALA A 247 4.32 -1.12 42.66
N ARG A 248 5.19 -0.10 42.77
CA ARG A 248 5.40 0.70 44.00
C ARG A 248 4.58 1.99 44.03
N LYS A 249 3.64 2.21 43.16
CA LYS A 249 2.81 3.43 43.02
C LYS A 249 2.15 3.90 44.33
N ASN A 250 1.88 2.96 45.25
CA ASN A 250 1.27 3.24 46.57
C ASN A 250 2.32 3.39 47.68
N LYS A 251 3.61 3.37 47.38
CA LYS A 251 4.70 3.59 48.33
C LYS A 251 5.14 5.06 48.28
N PRO A 252 5.76 5.57 49.32
CA PRO A 252 6.32 6.93 49.30
C PRO A 252 7.34 7.12 48.15
N PHE A 253 7.23 8.26 47.45
CA PHE A 253 8.22 8.73 46.49
C PHE A 253 9.08 9.82 47.18
N LEU A 254 10.35 9.53 47.38
CA LEU A 254 11.28 10.46 48.02
C LEU A 254 12.18 11.04 46.91
N ALA A 255 12.17 12.36 46.77
CA ALA A 255 13.06 13.09 45.88
C ALA A 255 14.04 13.93 46.70
N GLN A 256 15.34 13.72 46.51
CA GLN A 256 16.39 14.45 47.23
C GLN A 256 17.31 15.15 46.22
N PHE A 257 17.50 16.46 46.40
CA PHE A 257 18.45 17.23 45.61
C PHE A 257 19.86 17.09 46.22
N CYS A 258 20.68 16.23 45.65
CA CYS A 258 22.01 15.92 46.19
C CYS A 258 22.95 17.15 46.22
N GLY A 259 22.77 18.11 45.31
CA GLY A 259 23.57 19.33 45.25
C GLY A 259 23.36 20.31 46.44
N SER A 260 22.34 20.13 47.26
CA SER A 260 22.08 20.92 48.46
C SER A 260 22.62 20.29 49.75
N ILE A 261 23.10 19.06 49.69
CA ILE A 261 23.62 18.34 50.85
C ILE A 261 25.11 18.58 50.94
N PRO A 262 25.64 19.06 52.09
CA PRO A 262 27.08 19.12 52.33
C PRO A 262 27.72 17.73 52.20
N ASP A 263 28.89 17.63 51.59
CA ASP A 263 29.61 16.35 51.37
C ASP A 263 29.78 15.56 52.67
N THR A 264 29.94 16.24 53.78
CA THR A 264 30.08 15.63 55.12
C THR A 264 28.83 14.97 55.67
N LEU A 265 27.67 15.31 55.13
CA LEU A 265 26.38 14.76 55.56
C LEU A 265 25.74 13.82 54.49
N LEU A 266 26.32 13.78 53.32
CA LEU A 266 25.74 13.05 52.16
C LEU A 266 25.53 11.57 52.49
N GLU A 267 26.52 10.91 53.06
CA GLU A 267 26.40 9.49 53.41
C GLU A 267 25.34 9.24 54.49
N SER A 268 25.29 10.10 55.49
CA SER A 268 24.31 9.96 56.58
C SER A 268 22.87 10.22 56.13
N GLU A 269 22.66 11.18 55.20
CA GLU A 269 21.33 11.47 54.61
C GLU A 269 20.85 10.37 53.66
N LEU A 270 21.76 9.77 52.89
CA LEU A 270 21.40 8.73 51.92
C LEU A 270 21.24 7.34 52.54
N PHE A 271 22.08 6.99 53.53
CA PHE A 271 22.15 5.64 54.09
C PHE A 271 21.70 5.54 55.56
N GLY A 272 21.39 6.71 56.16
CA GLY A 272 21.06 6.79 57.56
C GLY A 272 22.32 6.66 58.47
N TYR A 273 22.11 6.82 59.75
CA TYR A 273 23.16 6.70 60.75
C TYR A 273 22.61 6.05 62.02
N LYS A 274 23.52 5.47 62.82
CA LYS A 274 23.16 4.98 64.14
C LYS A 274 23.39 6.10 65.17
N LYS A 275 22.56 6.07 66.22
CA LYS A 275 22.71 7.01 67.36
C LYS A 275 24.15 7.03 67.87
N GLY A 276 24.74 8.22 67.95
CA GLY A 276 26.12 8.44 68.42
C GLY A 276 27.18 8.33 67.31
N ALA A 277 26.84 8.20 66.05
CA ALA A 277 27.86 8.12 64.98
C ALA A 277 28.62 9.42 64.74
N PHE A 278 28.02 10.60 65.07
CA PHE A 278 28.66 11.91 65.03
C PHE A 278 27.98 12.86 66.01
N SER A 279 28.65 14.04 66.29
CA SER A 279 28.12 15.05 67.19
C SER A 279 26.85 15.68 66.67
N GLY A 280 25.67 15.20 67.13
CA GLY A 280 24.33 15.56 66.64
C GLY A 280 23.42 14.40 66.31
N ALA A 281 23.94 13.18 66.27
CA ALA A 281 23.19 11.96 66.09
C ALA A 281 22.39 11.57 67.35
N THR A 282 21.23 12.19 67.56
CA THR A 282 20.41 12.01 68.79
C THR A 282 19.40 10.87 68.69
N SER A 283 19.07 10.40 67.49
CA SER A 283 18.12 9.31 67.21
C SER A 283 18.62 8.43 66.05
N ASP A 284 18.18 7.18 65.99
CA ASP A 284 18.39 6.32 64.80
C ASP A 284 17.45 6.71 63.71
#